data_9a9a143e9831af54292dedc9d8183f0f
#
_entry.id   9a9a143e9831af54292dedc9d8183f0f
#
_cell.length_a   1.000
_cell.length_b   1.000
_cell.length_c   1.000
_cell.angle_alpha   90.00
_cell.angle_beta   90.00
_cell.angle_gamma   90.00
#
_symmetry.space_group_name_H-M   'P 1'
#
loop_
_entity.id
_entity.type
_entity.pdbx_description
1 polymer ?
#
loop_
_entity_poly.entity_id
_entity_poly.type
_entity_poly.pdbx_seq_one_letter_code
_entity_poly.pdbx_strand_id
1 'polypeptide(L)'
;MVTPRIFAARLAAACSLAIVTSATAPVISAAESPAPVTPVPARPASLTLPDMPLHDPWIVADAEAGLYRLYTSNIAAVSGTPGLGTMMYASRDLKTWSPPVAVFVAPTKAWFKGGAWAPEVHPWRGRWWLFATFHDEAAALPPIGQRKPYRRGTVVAVADRPEGPFKLVRDGDPVAPKALMTLDGTLHVDPAGKPWFVYAHEWLQTADGTMEAVPVTDDLAAKGPPRVLFKASDAPWAKGDRRPSGDTVFVTDGPELFRTRTGVLLMLWSSYDANGYVQSQARSKSGTLAGPWEQLPPLVRHDSGHGMLFRRFDGQLMMIVHRPFKRARGKLYEMRDAGDRLEIIRQRIDLDGDPVERMAGP
;
A
#
# COMPACT_ATOMS: atom_id res chain seq x y z
N MET A 1 -18.20 -44.42 -43.28
CA MET A 1 -18.15 -45.87 -42.98
C MET A 1 -18.09 -46.02 -41.48
N VAL A 2 -19.18 -46.52 -40.97
CA VAL A 2 -19.35 -47.49 -39.86
C VAL A 2 -19.01 -47.03 -38.45
N THR A 3 -20.03 -46.60 -37.73
CA THR A 3 -20.21 -46.87 -36.28
C THR A 3 -20.35 -48.37 -36.00
N PRO A 4 -20.17 -48.87 -34.76
CA PRO A 4 -21.39 -49.18 -34.04
C PRO A 4 -21.43 -48.89 -32.52
N ARG A 5 -22.66 -48.69 -32.11
CA ARG A 5 -23.25 -48.79 -30.77
C ARG A 5 -23.24 -50.24 -30.28
N ILE A 6 -23.35 -50.46 -28.96
CA ILE A 6 -24.10 -51.55 -28.25
C ILE A 6 -23.97 -51.24 -26.74
N PHE A 7 -24.93 -51.04 -25.96
CA PHE A 7 -26.16 -51.63 -25.47
C PHE A 7 -26.07 -51.96 -23.98
N ALA A 8 -27.10 -51.56 -23.27
CA ALA A 8 -27.37 -51.70 -21.87
C ALA A 8 -27.70 -53.15 -21.45
N ALA A 9 -27.60 -53.41 -20.14
CA ALA A 9 -28.48 -54.40 -19.49
C ALA A 9 -28.68 -54.03 -18.02
N ARG A 10 -29.94 -53.90 -17.67
CA ARG A 10 -30.48 -53.88 -16.32
C ARG A 10 -30.53 -55.31 -15.77
N LEU A 11 -30.29 -55.49 -14.45
CA LEU A 11 -30.88 -56.59 -13.72
C LEU A 11 -31.37 -56.10 -12.35
N ALA A 12 -32.66 -56.21 -12.15
CA ALA A 12 -33.37 -56.06 -10.89
C ALA A 12 -33.41 -57.42 -10.21
N ALA A 13 -33.18 -57.46 -8.90
CA ALA A 13 -33.55 -58.62 -8.08
C ALA A 13 -34.14 -58.07 -6.78
N ALA A 14 -35.42 -58.32 -6.65
CA ALA A 14 -36.19 -58.17 -5.42
C ALA A 14 -35.90 -59.35 -4.50
N CYS A 15 -35.74 -59.11 -3.20
CA CYS A 15 -35.94 -60.13 -2.17
C CYS A 15 -36.52 -59.53 -0.90
N SER A 16 -37.38 -60.24 -0.36
CA SER A 16 -38.50 -59.97 0.54
C SER A 16 -38.11 -59.66 1.98
N LEU A 17 -39.07 -58.99 2.64
CA LEU A 17 -39.26 -58.63 4.04
C LEU A 17 -38.97 -59.77 5.05
N ALA A 18 -38.27 -59.40 6.12
CA ALA A 18 -38.48 -59.93 7.45
C ALA A 18 -38.43 -58.80 8.46
N ILE A 19 -39.59 -58.49 9.04
CA ILE A 19 -39.76 -57.50 10.12
C ILE A 19 -39.35 -58.21 11.42
N VAL A 20 -38.27 -57.77 12.04
CA VAL A 20 -37.93 -58.02 13.43
C VAL A 20 -38.06 -56.72 14.19
N THR A 21 -39.11 -56.59 14.96
CA THR A 21 -39.32 -55.52 15.92
C THR A 21 -38.44 -55.74 17.14
N SER A 22 -37.32 -55.01 17.21
CA SER A 22 -36.52 -54.86 18.43
C SER A 22 -36.78 -53.48 19.00
N ALA A 23 -37.40 -53.45 20.17
CA ALA A 23 -37.57 -52.21 20.97
C ALA A 23 -36.16 -51.76 21.47
N THR A 24 -35.64 -50.71 20.92
CA THR A 24 -34.43 -50.05 21.46
C THR A 24 -34.87 -48.89 22.32
N ALA A 25 -34.51 -48.95 23.60
CA ALA A 25 -34.62 -47.78 24.52
C ALA A 25 -33.80 -46.59 24.01
N PRO A 26 -34.25 -45.33 24.26
CA PRO A 26 -33.49 -44.18 23.84
C PRO A 26 -32.16 -44.07 24.62
N VAL A 27 -31.06 -44.17 23.90
CA VAL A 27 -29.74 -43.78 24.45
C VAL A 27 -29.73 -42.28 24.55
N ILE A 28 -29.76 -41.77 25.76
CA ILE A 28 -29.53 -40.34 26.06
C ILE A 28 -28.06 -40.12 25.71
N SER A 29 -27.82 -39.51 24.57
CA SER A 29 -26.48 -39.00 24.19
C SER A 29 -26.08 -37.91 25.21
N ALA A 30 -25.05 -38.17 25.99
CA ALA A 30 -24.45 -37.15 26.82
C ALA A 30 -24.00 -35.99 25.93
N ALA A 31 -24.53 -34.80 26.16
CA ALA A 31 -24.08 -33.60 25.48
C ALA A 31 -22.57 -33.44 25.74
N GLU A 32 -21.75 -33.46 24.66
CA GLU A 32 -20.35 -33.11 24.75
C GLU A 32 -20.23 -31.72 25.35
N SER A 33 -19.49 -31.62 26.44
CA SER A 33 -19.13 -30.32 27.03
C SER A 33 -18.38 -29.50 25.98
N PRO A 34 -18.74 -28.23 25.74
CA PRO A 34 -18.01 -27.40 24.78
C PRO A 34 -16.54 -27.35 25.19
N ALA A 35 -15.66 -27.57 24.20
CA ALA A 35 -14.21 -27.46 24.42
C ALA A 35 -13.87 -26.10 25.07
N PRO A 36 -12.90 -26.05 25.98
CA PRO A 36 -12.54 -24.78 26.62
C PRO A 36 -12.13 -23.76 25.56
N VAL A 37 -12.85 -22.66 25.47
CA VAL A 37 -12.50 -21.52 24.63
C VAL A 37 -11.21 -20.96 25.15
N THR A 38 -10.11 -21.15 24.41
CA THR A 38 -8.83 -20.51 24.72
C THR A 38 -9.06 -19.01 24.74
N PRO A 39 -8.78 -18.29 25.85
CA PRO A 39 -8.99 -16.86 25.88
C PRO A 39 -8.13 -16.19 24.81
N VAL A 40 -8.74 -15.41 23.94
CA VAL A 40 -8.03 -14.56 22.99
C VAL A 40 -7.14 -13.63 23.84
N PRO A 41 -5.81 -13.60 23.61
CA PRO A 41 -4.93 -12.77 24.40
C PRO A 41 -5.40 -11.32 24.34
N ALA A 42 -5.47 -10.66 25.50
CA ALA A 42 -5.86 -9.26 25.59
C ALA A 42 -4.92 -8.43 24.70
N ARG A 43 -5.47 -7.52 23.88
CA ARG A 43 -4.66 -6.59 23.08
C ARG A 43 -3.75 -5.79 24.03
N PRO A 44 -2.47 -5.61 23.68
CA PRO A 44 -1.57 -4.79 24.48
C PRO A 44 -2.14 -3.36 24.55
N ALA A 45 -2.04 -2.72 25.72
CA ALA A 45 -2.52 -1.35 25.91
C ALA A 45 -1.74 -0.31 25.07
N SER A 46 -0.50 -0.64 24.70
CA SER A 46 0.38 0.20 23.86
C SER A 46 1.33 -0.69 23.06
N LEU A 47 1.78 -0.15 21.92
CA LEU A 47 2.69 -0.79 20.97
C LEU A 47 3.90 0.10 20.74
N THR A 48 4.99 -0.50 20.26
CA THR A 48 6.14 0.22 19.70
C THR A 48 6.29 -0.14 18.21
N LEU A 49 7.03 0.64 17.43
CA LEU A 49 7.20 0.36 15.99
C LEU A 49 7.69 -1.07 15.69
N PRO A 50 8.59 -1.69 16.47
CA PRO A 50 8.94 -3.10 16.31
C PRO A 50 7.77 -4.09 16.42
N ASP A 51 6.73 -3.75 17.18
CA ASP A 51 5.55 -4.61 17.38
C ASP A 51 4.54 -4.48 16.24
N MET A 52 4.62 -3.39 15.47
CA MET A 52 3.62 -3.01 14.49
C MET A 52 3.98 -3.55 13.11
N PRO A 53 3.16 -4.44 12.51
CA PRO A 53 3.32 -4.78 11.10
C PRO A 53 2.94 -3.55 10.26
N LEU A 54 3.93 -2.99 9.57
CA LEU A 54 3.80 -1.77 8.78
C LEU A 54 4.40 -1.96 7.40
N HIS A 55 3.58 -1.85 6.37
CA HIS A 55 3.99 -1.70 4.99
C HIS A 55 3.48 -0.36 4.48
N ASP A 56 4.27 0.37 3.71
CA ASP A 56 3.91 1.66 3.12
C ASP A 56 3.28 2.63 4.16
N PRO A 57 4.01 2.99 5.22
CA PRO A 57 3.46 3.78 6.31
C PRO A 57 3.30 5.25 5.90
N TRP A 58 2.18 5.87 6.31
CA TRP A 58 1.92 7.29 6.16
C TRP A 58 1.62 7.94 7.51
N ILE A 59 2.28 9.05 7.84
CA ILE A 59 2.07 9.77 9.10
C ILE A 59 1.48 11.17 8.85
N VAL A 60 0.36 11.45 9.48
CA VAL A 60 -0.19 12.80 9.63
C VAL A 60 0.15 13.31 11.02
N ALA A 61 0.89 14.42 11.09
CA ALA A 61 1.14 15.13 12.33
C ALA A 61 0.03 16.17 12.54
N ASP A 62 -0.92 15.86 13.41
CA ASP A 62 -2.04 16.71 13.77
C ASP A 62 -1.67 17.54 15.00
N ALA A 63 -1.18 18.76 14.78
CA ALA A 63 -0.73 19.64 15.84
C ALA A 63 -1.89 20.14 16.73
N GLU A 64 -3.10 20.27 16.20
CA GLU A 64 -4.28 20.68 16.96
C GLU A 64 -4.68 19.62 17.99
N ALA A 65 -4.70 18.35 17.58
CA ALA A 65 -4.96 17.23 18.48
C ALA A 65 -3.74 16.80 19.32
N GLY A 66 -2.53 17.26 18.97
CA GLY A 66 -1.28 16.80 19.55
C GLY A 66 -1.03 15.30 19.30
N LEU A 67 -1.40 14.81 18.10
CA LEU A 67 -1.34 13.40 17.74
C LEU A 67 -0.64 13.19 16.39
N TYR A 68 0.23 12.20 16.34
CA TYR A 68 0.69 11.57 15.11
C TYR A 68 -0.25 10.42 14.78
N ARG A 69 -0.83 10.41 13.57
CA ARG A 69 -1.67 9.33 13.06
C ARG A 69 -0.92 8.59 11.98
N LEU A 70 -0.64 7.30 12.21
CA LEU A 70 0.07 6.45 11.28
C LEU A 70 -0.92 5.50 10.59
N TYR A 71 -0.98 5.58 9.27
CA TYR A 71 -1.86 4.76 8.43
C TYR A 71 -1.06 3.67 7.73
N THR A 72 -1.69 2.52 7.57
CA THR A 72 -1.19 1.39 6.79
C THR A 72 -2.36 0.51 6.37
N SER A 73 -2.11 -0.49 5.53
CA SER A 73 -3.14 -1.46 5.12
C SER A 73 -3.78 -2.14 6.31
N ASN A 74 -5.10 -2.34 6.26
CA ASN A 74 -5.81 -3.02 7.33
C ASN A 74 -5.43 -4.51 7.40
N ILE A 75 -5.05 -4.95 8.59
CA ILE A 75 -4.81 -6.36 8.91
C ILE A 75 -5.87 -6.79 9.94
N ALA A 76 -6.83 -7.59 9.52
CA ALA A 76 -7.97 -7.99 10.35
C ALA A 76 -7.57 -8.56 11.72
N ALA A 77 -6.53 -9.39 11.77
CA ALA A 77 -6.02 -9.97 13.01
C ALA A 77 -5.45 -8.91 13.97
N VAL A 78 -5.03 -7.74 13.46
CA VAL A 78 -4.42 -6.65 14.24
C VAL A 78 -5.46 -5.60 14.62
N SER A 79 -6.26 -5.13 13.67
CA SER A 79 -7.30 -4.12 13.90
C SER A 79 -8.57 -4.68 14.56
N GLY A 80 -8.81 -6.01 14.39
CA GLY A 80 -10.06 -6.67 14.79
C GLY A 80 -11.23 -6.39 13.83
N THR A 81 -10.98 -5.73 12.71
CA THR A 81 -12.00 -5.39 11.72
C THR A 81 -11.69 -6.14 10.42
N PRO A 82 -12.57 -7.04 9.97
CA PRO A 82 -12.38 -7.78 8.73
C PRO A 82 -12.56 -6.88 7.50
N GLY A 83 -11.94 -7.26 6.39
CA GLY A 83 -12.08 -6.62 5.08
C GLY A 83 -10.85 -5.86 4.65
N LEU A 84 -10.79 -5.60 3.33
CA LEU A 84 -9.78 -4.72 2.72
C LEU A 84 -10.00 -3.29 3.20
N GLY A 85 -8.93 -2.57 3.49
CA GLY A 85 -9.06 -1.19 3.96
C GLY A 85 -7.78 -0.64 4.55
N THR A 86 -7.94 0.41 5.33
CA THR A 86 -6.85 1.14 6.00
C THR A 86 -7.09 1.15 7.50
N MET A 87 -6.06 0.85 8.26
CA MET A 87 -6.05 1.01 9.71
C MET A 87 -5.11 2.14 10.12
N MET A 88 -5.34 2.70 11.30
CA MET A 88 -4.62 3.84 11.84
C MET A 88 -4.20 3.57 13.28
N TYR A 89 -2.94 3.83 13.57
CA TYR A 89 -2.38 3.93 14.92
C TYR A 89 -2.27 5.40 15.32
N ALA A 90 -2.29 5.70 16.61
CA ALA A 90 -2.10 7.04 17.14
C ALA A 90 -1.00 7.09 18.19
N SER A 91 -0.21 8.18 18.19
CA SER A 91 0.88 8.42 19.15
C SER A 91 0.99 9.91 19.50
N ARG A 92 1.46 10.21 20.71
CA ARG A 92 1.81 11.59 21.12
C ARG A 92 3.31 11.88 21.01
N ASP A 93 4.13 10.83 20.97
CA ASP A 93 5.58 10.90 21.16
C ASP A 93 6.40 10.14 20.09
N LEU A 94 5.73 9.49 19.12
CA LEU A 94 6.30 8.59 18.10
C LEU A 94 6.94 7.32 18.68
N LYS A 95 6.93 7.14 19.98
CA LYS A 95 7.50 5.99 20.68
C LYS A 95 6.44 4.98 21.08
N THR A 96 5.35 5.48 21.63
CA THR A 96 4.25 4.68 22.14
C THR A 96 3.02 4.89 21.29
N TRP A 97 2.46 3.80 20.74
CA TRP A 97 1.34 3.80 19.80
C TRP A 97 0.13 3.08 20.39
N SER A 98 -1.05 3.59 20.10
CA SER A 98 -2.30 2.90 20.45
C SER A 98 -2.46 1.62 19.62
N PRO A 99 -3.28 0.65 20.09
CA PRO A 99 -3.81 -0.37 19.19
C PRO A 99 -4.50 0.27 17.98
N PRO A 100 -4.41 -0.32 16.78
CA PRO A 100 -4.98 0.30 15.59
C PRO A 100 -6.50 0.15 15.52
N VAL A 101 -7.11 1.11 14.84
CA VAL A 101 -8.52 1.09 14.45
C VAL A 101 -8.64 1.14 12.93
N ALA A 102 -9.61 0.43 12.36
CA ALA A 102 -9.92 0.57 10.94
C ALA A 102 -10.60 1.91 10.70
N VAL A 103 -10.03 2.73 9.81
CA VAL A 103 -10.56 4.05 9.43
C VAL A 103 -11.27 4.03 8.08
N PHE A 104 -10.99 2.98 7.29
CA PHE A 104 -11.66 2.69 6.03
C PHE A 104 -11.80 1.17 5.87
N VAL A 105 -12.99 0.72 5.48
CA VAL A 105 -13.25 -0.65 5.05
C VAL A 105 -13.96 -0.60 3.70
N ALA A 106 -13.42 -1.31 2.75
CA ALA A 106 -13.94 -1.36 1.39
C ALA A 106 -15.37 -1.96 1.37
N PRO A 107 -16.30 -1.33 0.65
CA PRO A 107 -17.61 -1.93 0.44
C PRO A 107 -17.51 -3.28 -0.29
N THR A 108 -18.34 -4.26 0.08
CA THR A 108 -18.33 -5.60 -0.53
C THR A 108 -18.64 -5.59 -2.02
N LYS A 109 -19.36 -4.57 -2.49
CA LYS A 109 -19.71 -4.38 -3.92
C LYS A 109 -18.62 -3.67 -4.73
N ALA A 110 -17.49 -3.25 -4.10
CA ALA A 110 -16.41 -2.62 -4.83
C ALA A 110 -15.84 -3.54 -5.92
N TRP A 111 -15.31 -2.94 -6.99
CA TRP A 111 -14.75 -3.68 -8.13
C TRP A 111 -13.49 -4.45 -7.76
N PHE A 112 -12.73 -3.98 -6.80
CA PHE A 112 -11.45 -4.56 -6.39
C PHE A 112 -11.63 -5.73 -5.41
N LYS A 113 -10.68 -6.67 -5.46
CA LYS A 113 -10.66 -7.90 -4.66
C LYS A 113 -9.40 -8.05 -3.84
N GLY A 114 -8.41 -7.18 -4.02
CA GLY A 114 -7.15 -7.15 -3.30
C GLY A 114 -6.57 -5.75 -3.21
N GLY A 115 -5.45 -5.60 -2.52
CA GLY A 115 -4.75 -4.32 -2.34
C GLY A 115 -5.02 -3.69 -0.98
N ALA A 116 -5.45 -2.43 -0.98
CA ALA A 116 -5.42 -1.46 0.11
C ALA A 116 -3.97 -1.06 0.46
N TRP A 117 -3.10 -1.07 -0.55
CA TRP A 117 -1.68 -0.74 -0.41
C TRP A 117 -1.46 0.77 -0.39
N ALA A 118 -0.33 1.17 0.18
CA ALA A 118 0.15 2.55 0.21
C ALA A 118 -0.96 3.57 0.56
N PRO A 119 -1.59 3.44 1.74
CA PRO A 119 -2.61 4.41 2.13
C PRO A 119 -1.97 5.75 2.53
N GLU A 120 -2.40 6.82 1.89
CA GLU A 120 -1.99 8.18 2.20
C GLU A 120 -3.20 9.02 2.61
N VAL A 121 -3.05 9.91 3.59
CA VAL A 121 -4.13 10.78 4.05
C VAL A 121 -3.71 12.24 3.94
N HIS A 122 -4.42 12.98 3.10
CA HIS A 122 -4.11 14.38 2.78
C HIS A 122 -5.25 15.32 3.17
N PRO A 123 -4.95 16.47 3.79
CA PRO A 123 -5.91 17.57 3.91
C PRO A 123 -6.05 18.27 2.55
N TRP A 124 -7.27 18.39 2.05
CA TRP A 124 -7.56 19.11 0.81
C TRP A 124 -8.97 19.69 0.80
N ARG A 125 -9.10 20.98 0.49
CA ARG A 125 -10.38 21.69 0.41
C ARG A 125 -11.27 21.50 1.65
N GLY A 126 -10.67 21.58 2.85
CA GLY A 126 -11.37 21.50 4.13
C GLY A 126 -11.84 20.08 4.51
N ARG A 127 -11.38 19.07 3.78
CA ARG A 127 -11.68 17.65 4.05
C ARG A 127 -10.41 16.82 4.08
N TRP A 128 -10.52 15.59 4.56
CA TRP A 128 -9.44 14.61 4.59
C TRP A 128 -9.68 13.58 3.50
N TRP A 129 -8.67 13.32 2.70
CA TRP A 129 -8.73 12.44 1.55
C TRP A 129 -7.74 11.29 1.74
N LEU A 130 -8.28 10.08 1.74
CA LEU A 130 -7.51 8.83 1.76
C LEU A 130 -7.29 8.35 0.33
N PHE A 131 -6.06 8.13 -0.02
CA PHE A 131 -5.64 7.44 -1.24
C PHE A 131 -5.22 6.03 -0.87
N ALA A 132 -5.60 5.02 -1.63
CA ALA A 132 -5.11 3.66 -1.45
C ALA A 132 -5.19 2.89 -2.76
N THR A 133 -4.21 2.02 -3.00
CA THR A 133 -4.12 1.22 -4.23
C THR A 133 -4.86 -0.10 -4.07
N PHE A 134 -5.74 -0.39 -5.02
CA PHE A 134 -6.51 -1.63 -5.07
C PHE A 134 -6.36 -2.32 -6.43
N HIS A 135 -6.68 -3.62 -6.49
CA HIS A 135 -6.59 -4.40 -7.70
C HIS A 135 -7.67 -5.50 -7.79
N ASP A 136 -7.87 -5.96 -9.02
CA ASP A 136 -8.59 -7.20 -9.32
C ASP A 136 -7.79 -7.97 -10.38
N GLU A 137 -7.13 -9.04 -9.98
CA GLU A 137 -6.30 -9.86 -10.88
C GLU A 137 -7.11 -10.62 -11.93
N ALA A 138 -8.42 -10.82 -11.69
CA ALA A 138 -9.33 -11.41 -12.67
C ALA A 138 -9.76 -10.42 -13.76
N ALA A 139 -9.64 -9.12 -13.51
CA ALA A 139 -9.95 -8.07 -14.47
C ALA A 139 -8.73 -7.75 -15.37
N ALA A 140 -8.45 -8.66 -16.32
CA ALA A 140 -7.31 -8.56 -17.21
C ALA A 140 -7.35 -7.29 -18.07
N LEU A 141 -6.20 -6.64 -18.23
CA LEU A 141 -5.94 -5.62 -19.25
C LEU A 141 -5.31 -6.29 -20.49
N PRO A 142 -5.25 -5.59 -21.63
CA PRO A 142 -4.62 -6.14 -22.83
C PRO A 142 -3.19 -6.62 -22.55
N PRO A 143 -2.83 -7.86 -22.94
CA PRO A 143 -1.49 -8.39 -22.71
C PRO A 143 -0.45 -7.65 -23.54
N ILE A 144 0.76 -7.55 -23.02
CA ILE A 144 1.90 -6.90 -23.68
C ILE A 144 3.05 -7.91 -23.74
N GLY A 145 3.25 -8.55 -24.89
CA GLY A 145 4.13 -9.70 -24.99
C GLY A 145 3.67 -10.84 -24.08
N GLN A 146 4.54 -11.28 -23.17
CA GLN A 146 4.22 -12.31 -22.16
C GLN A 146 3.70 -11.72 -20.85
N ARG A 147 3.72 -10.40 -20.69
CA ARG A 147 3.21 -9.72 -19.49
C ARG A 147 1.69 -9.66 -19.52
N LYS A 148 1.08 -9.92 -18.36
CA LYS A 148 -0.38 -10.00 -18.20
C LYS A 148 -0.83 -8.96 -17.18
N PRO A 149 -0.91 -7.68 -17.56
CA PRO A 149 -1.41 -6.65 -16.67
C PRO A 149 -2.89 -6.89 -16.35
N TYR A 150 -3.30 -6.38 -15.20
CA TYR A 150 -4.68 -6.47 -14.73
C TYR A 150 -5.10 -5.14 -14.09
N ARG A 151 -6.38 -4.98 -13.84
CA ARG A 151 -6.91 -3.75 -13.27
C ARG A 151 -6.32 -3.48 -11.89
N ARG A 152 -5.57 -2.41 -11.78
CA ARG A 152 -4.99 -1.86 -10.54
C ARG A 152 -5.04 -0.34 -10.63
N GLY A 153 -5.26 0.31 -9.48
CA GLY A 153 -5.19 1.76 -9.43
C GLY A 153 -5.49 2.30 -8.06
N THR A 154 -5.02 3.50 -7.80
CA THR A 154 -5.30 4.22 -6.58
C THR A 154 -6.69 4.83 -6.66
N VAL A 155 -7.52 4.49 -5.68
CA VAL A 155 -8.84 5.09 -5.47
C VAL A 155 -8.77 6.12 -4.34
N VAL A 156 -9.78 6.98 -4.26
CA VAL A 156 -9.89 7.97 -3.19
C VAL A 156 -11.15 7.78 -2.37
N ALA A 157 -11.01 8.02 -1.07
CA ALA A 157 -12.10 8.10 -0.13
C ALA A 157 -11.98 9.39 0.69
N VAL A 158 -13.07 9.88 1.23
CA VAL A 158 -13.13 11.19 1.89
C VAL A 158 -13.79 11.10 3.26
N ALA A 159 -13.30 11.90 4.21
CA ALA A 159 -13.87 12.06 5.54
C ALA A 159 -13.79 13.53 5.99
N ASP A 160 -14.54 13.86 7.03
CA ASP A 160 -14.49 15.20 7.66
C ASP A 160 -13.34 15.31 8.67
N ARG A 161 -12.79 14.17 9.11
CA ARG A 161 -11.71 14.09 10.09
C ARG A 161 -10.65 13.07 9.67
N PRO A 162 -9.37 13.23 10.09
CA PRO A 162 -8.29 12.34 9.69
C PRO A 162 -8.45 10.91 10.20
N GLU A 163 -9.17 10.69 11.29
CA GLU A 163 -9.51 9.36 11.80
C GLU A 163 -10.70 8.70 11.10
N GLY A 164 -11.26 9.33 10.08
CA GLY A 164 -12.39 8.79 9.33
C GLY A 164 -13.75 8.90 10.04
N PRO A 165 -14.72 7.99 9.78
CA PRO A 165 -14.63 6.94 8.75
C PRO A 165 -14.61 7.50 7.34
N PHE A 166 -13.68 7.00 6.52
CA PHE A 166 -13.58 7.37 5.12
C PHE A 166 -14.63 6.66 4.26
N LYS A 167 -15.16 7.36 3.25
CA LYS A 167 -16.14 6.85 2.30
C LYS A 167 -15.61 7.02 0.88
N LEU A 168 -15.73 5.97 0.07
CA LEU A 168 -15.33 6.03 -1.34
C LEU A 168 -16.04 7.16 -2.07
N VAL A 169 -15.31 7.83 -2.93
CA VAL A 169 -15.87 8.73 -3.95
C VAL A 169 -15.87 8.03 -5.31
N ARG A 170 -16.80 8.41 -6.19
CA ARG A 170 -16.95 7.87 -7.54
C ARG A 170 -16.97 6.32 -7.57
N ASP A 171 -17.68 5.70 -6.62
CA ASP A 171 -17.81 4.25 -6.47
C ASP A 171 -16.46 3.50 -6.46
N GLY A 172 -15.38 4.19 -6.06
CA GLY A 172 -14.03 3.66 -6.03
C GLY A 172 -13.35 3.56 -7.39
N ASP A 173 -13.78 4.32 -8.38
CA ASP A 173 -13.04 4.42 -9.65
C ASP A 173 -11.63 4.96 -9.41
N PRO A 174 -10.59 4.37 -10.04
CA PRO A 174 -9.24 4.87 -9.94
C PRO A 174 -9.12 6.32 -10.42
N VAL A 175 -8.22 7.08 -9.80
CA VAL A 175 -7.95 8.47 -10.22
C VAL A 175 -7.28 8.50 -11.60
N ALA A 176 -6.27 7.67 -11.83
CA ALA A 176 -5.66 7.49 -13.14
C ALA A 176 -6.62 6.78 -14.13
N PRO A 177 -6.43 6.92 -15.45
CA PRO A 177 -7.24 6.24 -16.43
C PRO A 177 -7.30 4.72 -16.20
N LYS A 178 -8.50 4.13 -16.26
CA LYS A 178 -8.76 2.70 -15.96
C LYS A 178 -8.00 1.70 -16.85
N ALA A 179 -7.51 2.14 -18.00
CA ALA A 179 -6.70 1.33 -18.91
C ALA A 179 -5.23 1.22 -18.46
N LEU A 180 -4.82 2.04 -17.49
CA LEU A 180 -3.47 2.02 -16.94
C LEU A 180 -3.44 1.20 -15.66
N MET A 181 -2.42 0.34 -15.55
CA MET A 181 -2.13 -0.39 -14.33
C MET A 181 -1.21 0.48 -13.46
N THR A 182 -1.79 1.14 -12.46
CA THR A 182 -1.09 2.15 -11.64
C THR A 182 -1.13 1.81 -10.16
N LEU A 183 -0.22 2.37 -9.39
CA LEU A 183 -0.18 2.22 -7.93
C LEU A 183 0.37 3.48 -7.25
N ASP A 184 0.24 3.55 -5.93
CA ASP A 184 0.88 4.48 -5.01
C ASP A 184 0.68 5.95 -5.40
N GLY A 185 -0.57 6.29 -5.66
CA GLY A 185 -0.88 7.64 -6.09
C GLY A 185 -0.93 8.63 -4.93
N THR A 186 -0.29 9.78 -5.11
CA THR A 186 -0.19 10.88 -4.15
C THR A 186 -0.76 12.20 -4.68
N LEU A 187 -1.14 13.09 -3.78
CA LEU A 187 -1.60 14.44 -4.11
C LEU A 187 -0.42 15.43 -4.12
N HIS A 188 -0.23 16.12 -5.22
CA HIS A 188 0.66 17.28 -5.30
C HIS A 188 -0.13 18.54 -5.64
N VAL A 189 0.10 19.61 -4.89
CA VAL A 189 -0.46 20.95 -5.19
C VAL A 189 0.69 21.83 -5.65
N ASP A 190 0.61 22.33 -6.87
CA ASP A 190 1.64 23.19 -7.42
C ASP A 190 1.59 24.62 -6.80
N PRO A 191 2.62 25.45 -7.01
CA PRO A 191 2.63 26.82 -6.44
C PRO A 191 1.49 27.72 -6.92
N ALA A 192 0.80 27.36 -8.01
CA ALA A 192 -0.39 28.07 -8.49
C ALA A 192 -1.69 27.55 -7.83
N GLY A 193 -1.57 26.61 -6.88
CA GLY A 193 -2.71 25.99 -6.20
C GLY A 193 -3.45 24.95 -7.02
N LYS A 194 -2.88 24.46 -8.13
CA LYS A 194 -3.49 23.44 -8.96
C LYS A 194 -3.15 22.05 -8.44
N PRO A 195 -4.15 21.18 -8.23
CA PRO A 195 -3.92 19.82 -7.78
C PRO A 195 -3.50 18.90 -8.93
N TRP A 196 -2.58 18.01 -8.62
CA TRP A 196 -2.06 16.96 -9.48
C TRP A 196 -2.11 15.64 -8.74
N PHE A 197 -2.42 14.59 -9.45
CA PHE A 197 -2.26 13.21 -8.98
C PHE A 197 -0.99 12.65 -9.60
N VAL A 198 -0.03 12.25 -8.76
CA VAL A 198 1.26 11.67 -9.17
C VAL A 198 1.25 10.21 -8.75
N TYR A 199 1.71 9.30 -9.60
CA TYR A 199 1.61 7.87 -9.38
C TYR A 199 2.69 7.08 -10.11
N ALA A 200 2.89 5.85 -9.71
CA ALA A 200 3.71 4.88 -10.42
C ALA A 200 2.86 4.12 -11.45
N HIS A 201 3.35 4.02 -12.69
CA HIS A 201 2.76 3.18 -13.74
C HIS A 201 3.54 1.87 -13.82
N GLU A 202 2.86 0.80 -13.59
CA GLU A 202 3.38 -0.53 -13.27
C GLU A 202 4.21 -1.13 -14.42
N TRP A 203 5.36 -1.73 -14.06
CA TRP A 203 6.24 -2.43 -15.01
C TRP A 203 5.55 -3.59 -15.75
N LEU A 204 4.53 -4.20 -15.18
CA LEU A 204 3.71 -5.20 -15.89
C LEU A 204 3.11 -4.65 -17.18
N GLN A 205 2.89 -3.35 -17.26
CA GLN A 205 2.38 -2.69 -18.45
C GLN A 205 3.48 -2.00 -19.25
N THR A 206 4.43 -1.33 -18.59
CA THR A 206 5.44 -0.49 -19.24
C THR A 206 6.79 -1.18 -19.49
N ALA A 207 7.11 -2.29 -18.82
CA ALA A 207 8.40 -2.94 -18.62
C ALA A 207 9.34 -2.11 -17.74
N ASP A 208 9.63 -0.90 -18.16
CA ASP A 208 10.38 0.09 -17.40
C ASP A 208 9.36 0.99 -16.71
N GLY A 209 9.13 0.75 -15.42
CA GLY A 209 8.15 1.49 -14.63
C GLY A 209 8.38 3.00 -14.74
N THR A 210 7.30 3.77 -14.79
CA THR A 210 7.36 5.22 -14.92
C THR A 210 6.72 5.92 -13.74
N MET A 211 7.24 7.08 -13.37
CA MET A 211 6.52 8.05 -12.57
C MET A 211 5.73 8.97 -13.49
N GLU A 212 4.45 9.12 -13.24
CA GLU A 212 3.54 9.90 -14.08
C GLU A 212 2.71 10.87 -13.24
N ALA A 213 2.17 11.89 -13.90
CA ALA A 213 1.28 12.86 -13.28
C ALA A 213 0.11 13.17 -14.20
N VAL A 214 -1.07 13.34 -13.60
CA VAL A 214 -2.27 13.83 -14.27
C VAL A 214 -2.86 15.00 -13.49
N PRO A 215 -3.26 16.12 -14.16
CA PRO A 215 -3.98 17.18 -13.46
C PRO A 215 -5.34 16.65 -13.01
N VAL A 216 -5.79 17.08 -11.84
CA VAL A 216 -7.09 16.68 -11.29
C VAL A 216 -7.96 17.90 -10.97
N THR A 217 -9.24 17.67 -10.82
CA THR A 217 -10.22 18.64 -10.31
C THR A 217 -10.13 18.77 -8.80
N ASP A 218 -10.87 19.70 -8.20
CA ASP A 218 -10.91 19.86 -6.75
C ASP A 218 -11.49 18.64 -6.00
N ASP A 219 -12.31 17.82 -6.67
CA ASP A 219 -12.82 16.54 -6.17
C ASP A 219 -11.93 15.34 -6.59
N LEU A 220 -10.71 15.62 -7.05
CA LEU A 220 -9.66 14.66 -7.40
C LEU A 220 -10.05 13.69 -8.54
N ALA A 221 -10.87 14.13 -9.48
CA ALA A 221 -11.08 13.43 -10.76
C ALA A 221 -10.01 13.86 -11.79
N ALA A 222 -9.47 12.89 -12.56
CA ALA A 222 -8.49 13.21 -13.59
C ALA A 222 -9.04 14.21 -14.64
N LYS A 223 -8.23 15.18 -15.03
CA LYS A 223 -8.55 16.25 -15.97
C LYS A 223 -7.49 16.33 -17.08
N GLY A 224 -7.66 15.54 -18.09
CA GLY A 224 -6.73 15.49 -19.23
C GLY A 224 -5.82 14.27 -19.25
N PRO A 225 -4.88 14.20 -20.19
CA PRO A 225 -3.98 13.07 -20.32
C PRO A 225 -2.87 13.09 -19.26
N PRO A 226 -2.41 11.91 -18.83
CA PRO A 226 -1.21 11.79 -18.03
C PRO A 226 0.05 12.24 -18.79
N ARG A 227 1.07 12.61 -18.03
CA ARG A 227 2.42 12.86 -18.54
C ARG A 227 3.43 12.00 -17.81
N VAL A 228 4.37 11.44 -18.53
CA VAL A 228 5.55 10.77 -17.95
C VAL A 228 6.47 11.83 -17.37
N LEU A 229 6.94 11.62 -16.14
CA LEU A 229 7.91 12.46 -15.46
C LEU A 229 9.33 11.90 -15.67
N PHE A 230 9.52 10.61 -15.40
CA PHE A 230 10.76 9.87 -15.63
C PHE A 230 10.50 8.36 -15.62
N LYS A 231 11.48 7.56 -16.02
CA LYS A 231 11.49 6.10 -15.95
C LYS A 231 12.39 5.62 -14.84
N ALA A 232 12.16 4.43 -14.34
CA ALA A 232 13.03 3.84 -13.32
C ALA A 232 14.47 3.67 -13.80
N SER A 233 14.68 3.30 -15.07
CA SER A 233 16.01 3.14 -15.68
C SER A 233 16.79 4.43 -15.86
N ASP A 234 16.14 5.60 -15.72
CA ASP A 234 16.85 6.90 -15.69
C ASP A 234 17.75 7.04 -14.44
N ALA A 235 17.52 6.21 -13.41
CA ALA A 235 18.33 6.19 -12.21
C ALA A 235 19.53 5.22 -12.38
N PRO A 236 20.77 5.70 -12.34
CA PRO A 236 21.94 4.87 -12.60
C PRO A 236 22.18 3.78 -11.55
N TRP A 237 21.55 3.91 -10.40
CA TRP A 237 21.60 2.92 -9.32
C TRP A 237 20.49 1.86 -9.43
N ALA A 238 19.43 2.10 -10.22
CA ALA A 238 18.32 1.17 -10.33
C ALA A 238 18.74 -0.13 -11.04
N LYS A 239 18.33 -1.26 -10.47
CA LYS A 239 18.63 -2.58 -11.00
C LYS A 239 17.40 -3.19 -11.65
N GLY A 240 17.47 -3.38 -12.95
CA GLY A 240 16.45 -4.13 -13.67
C GLY A 240 16.51 -5.62 -13.36
N ASP A 241 15.34 -6.25 -13.27
CA ASP A 241 15.17 -7.69 -13.11
C ASP A 241 14.88 -8.35 -14.47
N ARG A 242 15.78 -9.23 -14.91
CA ARG A 242 15.63 -9.97 -16.16
C ARG A 242 14.67 -11.14 -15.98
N ARG A 243 13.53 -11.05 -16.60
CA ARG A 243 12.48 -12.06 -16.55
C ARG A 243 12.78 -13.26 -17.48
N PRO A 244 12.20 -14.44 -17.21
CA PRO A 244 12.30 -15.60 -18.12
C PRO A 244 11.79 -15.31 -19.54
N SER A 245 10.90 -14.33 -19.69
CA SER A 245 10.41 -13.84 -21.00
C SER A 245 11.49 -13.15 -21.85
N GLY A 246 12.67 -12.85 -21.26
CA GLY A 246 13.73 -12.06 -21.89
C GLY A 246 13.63 -10.55 -21.64
N ASP A 247 12.50 -10.05 -21.13
CA ASP A 247 12.32 -8.65 -20.75
C ASP A 247 13.20 -8.31 -19.54
N THR A 248 13.73 -7.10 -19.52
CA THR A 248 14.28 -6.49 -18.30
C THR A 248 13.24 -5.49 -17.79
N VAL A 249 12.82 -5.67 -16.54
CA VAL A 249 11.78 -4.84 -15.93
C VAL A 249 12.37 -4.04 -14.77
N PHE A 250 11.85 -2.80 -14.60
CA PHE A 250 12.24 -1.90 -13.52
C PHE A 250 11.01 -1.46 -12.77
N VAL A 251 11.10 -1.41 -11.45
CA VAL A 251 9.99 -1.03 -10.55
C VAL A 251 10.05 0.45 -10.23
N THR A 252 8.88 1.07 -10.11
CA THR A 252 8.69 2.41 -9.53
C THR A 252 7.60 2.33 -8.47
N ASP A 253 7.87 2.83 -7.26
CA ASP A 253 6.94 2.82 -6.12
C ASP A 253 7.01 4.14 -5.34
N GLY A 254 5.94 4.46 -4.61
CA GLY A 254 5.86 5.43 -3.54
C GLY A 254 6.32 6.86 -3.86
N PRO A 255 5.75 7.54 -4.89
CA PRO A 255 6.09 8.94 -5.15
C PRO A 255 5.55 9.84 -4.04
N GLU A 256 6.39 10.70 -3.48
CA GLU A 256 5.98 11.81 -2.62
C GLU A 256 6.70 13.08 -3.03
N LEU A 257 5.96 14.16 -3.20
CA LEU A 257 6.51 15.46 -3.64
C LEU A 257 6.84 16.34 -2.43
N PHE A 258 8.04 16.87 -2.41
CA PHE A 258 8.52 17.76 -1.36
C PHE A 258 9.14 19.01 -1.97
N ARG A 259 8.77 20.18 -1.46
CA ARG A 259 9.42 21.45 -1.83
C ARG A 259 10.38 21.89 -0.74
N THR A 260 11.63 22.01 -1.12
CA THR A 260 12.70 22.44 -0.20
C THR A 260 12.55 23.91 0.21
N ARG A 261 13.25 24.30 1.25
CA ARG A 261 13.32 25.69 1.74
C ARG A 261 13.82 26.70 0.70
N THR A 262 14.53 26.24 -0.35
CA THR A 262 15.01 27.06 -1.46
C THR A 262 14.09 27.01 -2.68
N GLY A 263 12.96 26.30 -2.60
CA GLY A 263 11.97 26.21 -3.66
C GLY A 263 12.22 25.07 -4.67
N VAL A 264 13.25 24.23 -4.49
CA VAL A 264 13.50 23.08 -5.34
C VAL A 264 12.40 22.02 -5.11
N LEU A 265 11.86 21.48 -6.20
CA LEU A 265 10.91 20.37 -6.13
C LEU A 265 11.66 19.06 -6.16
N LEU A 266 11.46 18.27 -5.12
CA LEU A 266 11.96 16.89 -5.00
C LEU A 266 10.80 15.91 -5.12
N MET A 267 11.10 14.68 -5.52
CA MET A 267 10.22 13.52 -5.41
C MET A 267 10.99 12.43 -4.66
N LEU A 268 10.46 11.99 -3.52
CA LEU A 268 10.83 10.71 -2.95
C LEU A 268 10.21 9.61 -3.79
N TRP A 269 10.94 8.51 -3.99
CA TRP A 269 10.44 7.33 -4.69
C TRP A 269 11.31 6.12 -4.38
N SER A 270 10.80 4.95 -4.66
CA SER A 270 11.46 3.69 -4.34
C SER A 270 11.58 2.79 -5.56
N SER A 271 12.61 1.97 -5.57
CA SER A 271 12.89 0.93 -6.54
C SER A 271 13.88 -0.08 -5.95
N TYR A 272 14.43 -0.93 -6.79
CA TYR A 272 15.46 -1.89 -6.38
C TYR A 272 16.83 -1.48 -6.91
N ASP A 273 17.85 -1.62 -6.07
CA ASP A 273 19.26 -1.64 -6.50
C ASP A 273 19.77 -3.10 -6.54
N ALA A 274 21.08 -3.29 -6.67
CA ALA A 274 21.68 -4.63 -6.70
C ALA A 274 21.53 -5.41 -5.38
N ASN A 275 21.22 -4.73 -4.27
CA ASN A 275 21.18 -5.28 -2.92
C ASN A 275 19.77 -5.30 -2.30
N GLY A 276 18.73 -4.92 -3.04
CA GLY A 276 17.34 -4.94 -2.58
C GLY A 276 16.59 -3.62 -2.76
N TYR A 277 15.51 -3.46 -2.03
CA TYR A 277 14.64 -2.29 -2.09
C TYR A 277 15.31 -1.06 -1.47
N VAL A 278 15.14 0.10 -2.08
CA VAL A 278 15.79 1.35 -1.65
C VAL A 278 14.83 2.54 -1.67
N GLN A 279 15.01 3.45 -0.72
CA GLN A 279 14.41 4.78 -0.73
C GLN A 279 15.34 5.76 -1.43
N SER A 280 14.84 6.43 -2.44
CA SER A 280 15.60 7.42 -3.20
C SER A 280 14.88 8.76 -3.28
N GLN A 281 15.49 9.70 -3.98
CA GLN A 281 14.93 10.99 -4.31
C GLN A 281 15.35 11.42 -5.71
N ALA A 282 14.46 12.13 -6.40
CA ALA A 282 14.74 12.80 -7.67
C ALA A 282 14.49 14.30 -7.52
N ARG A 283 15.22 15.11 -8.29
CA ARG A 283 15.17 16.56 -8.26
C ARG A 283 14.69 17.11 -9.60
N SER A 284 13.67 17.96 -9.59
CA SER A 284 13.25 18.68 -10.78
C SER A 284 14.13 19.89 -11.03
N LYS A 285 14.79 19.93 -12.20
CA LYS A 285 15.64 21.07 -12.58
C LYS A 285 14.85 22.35 -12.86
N SER A 286 13.59 22.24 -13.28
CA SER A 286 12.72 23.42 -13.47
C SER A 286 12.00 23.87 -12.20
N GLY A 287 12.04 23.06 -11.13
CA GLY A 287 11.25 23.29 -9.92
C GLY A 287 9.75 23.00 -10.08
N THR A 288 9.35 22.35 -11.21
CA THR A 288 7.97 21.96 -11.51
C THR A 288 7.89 20.49 -11.88
N LEU A 289 6.67 19.93 -12.00
CA LEU A 289 6.48 18.55 -12.48
C LEU A 289 7.03 18.31 -13.91
N ALA A 290 7.21 19.36 -14.71
CA ALA A 290 7.74 19.22 -16.07
C ALA A 290 9.19 18.74 -16.10
N GLY A 291 9.96 18.84 -15.01
CA GLY A 291 11.36 18.42 -14.97
C GLY A 291 12.29 19.32 -15.82
N PRO A 292 13.34 18.79 -16.46
CA PRO A 292 13.74 17.39 -16.38
C PRO A 292 14.11 16.96 -14.96
N TRP A 293 13.96 15.66 -14.69
CA TRP A 293 14.21 15.07 -13.39
C TRP A 293 15.64 14.49 -13.34
N GLU A 294 16.37 14.87 -12.33
CA GLU A 294 17.70 14.35 -12.02
C GLU A 294 17.61 13.33 -10.90
N GLN A 295 18.09 12.13 -11.15
CA GLN A 295 18.08 11.05 -10.16
C GLN A 295 19.26 11.21 -9.20
N LEU A 296 18.98 11.28 -7.92
CA LEU A 296 19.99 11.39 -6.87
C LEU A 296 20.32 10.01 -6.28
N PRO A 297 21.46 9.84 -5.59
CA PRO A 297 21.76 8.59 -4.90
C PRO A 297 20.68 8.24 -3.88
N PRO A 298 20.42 6.93 -3.64
CA PRO A 298 19.48 6.50 -2.62
C PRO A 298 19.80 7.05 -1.22
N LEU A 299 18.75 7.46 -0.52
CA LEU A 299 18.81 7.91 0.87
C LEU A 299 18.99 6.73 1.82
N VAL A 300 18.18 5.67 1.63
CA VAL A 300 18.23 4.47 2.46
C VAL A 300 18.33 3.26 1.54
N ARG A 301 19.20 2.33 1.92
CA ARG A 301 19.37 1.02 1.30
C ARG A 301 18.91 -0.07 2.28
N HIS A 302 19.36 -1.31 2.13
CA HIS A 302 19.13 -2.42 3.05
C HIS A 302 17.65 -2.84 3.12
N ASP A 303 17.06 -3.09 1.93
CA ASP A 303 15.68 -3.55 1.77
C ASP A 303 14.67 -2.60 2.45
N SER A 304 14.87 -1.30 2.23
CA SER A 304 14.10 -0.21 2.85
C SER A 304 13.53 0.73 1.82
N GLY A 305 12.26 1.06 1.90
CA GLY A 305 11.68 2.01 0.96
C GLY A 305 10.26 2.43 1.30
N HIS A 306 9.60 2.96 0.28
CA HIS A 306 8.26 3.52 0.34
C HIS A 306 8.11 4.48 1.51
N GLY A 307 9.04 5.44 1.57
CA GLY A 307 9.12 6.41 2.65
C GLY A 307 8.33 7.65 2.37
N MET A 308 7.88 8.28 3.46
CA MET A 308 7.22 9.57 3.43
C MET A 308 7.79 10.53 4.47
N LEU A 309 7.63 11.83 4.21
CA LEU A 309 8.12 12.92 5.06
C LEU A 309 7.00 13.47 5.92
N PHE A 310 7.33 13.79 7.17
CA PHE A 310 6.45 14.55 8.05
C PHE A 310 7.27 15.47 8.95
N ARG A 311 6.63 16.45 9.56
CA ARG A 311 7.27 17.29 10.57
C ARG A 311 6.77 16.91 11.95
N ARG A 312 7.70 16.78 12.89
CA ARG A 312 7.35 16.71 14.30
C ARG A 312 6.79 18.05 14.79
N PHE A 313 6.15 18.05 15.94
CA PHE A 313 5.58 19.26 16.55
C PHE A 313 6.64 20.32 16.92
N ASP A 314 7.90 19.91 17.09
CA ASP A 314 9.05 20.79 17.28
C ASP A 314 9.66 21.32 15.96
N GLY A 315 9.04 20.98 14.82
CA GLY A 315 9.46 21.40 13.48
C GLY A 315 10.51 20.51 12.82
N GLN A 316 11.10 19.52 13.52
CA GLN A 316 12.08 18.60 12.95
C GLN A 316 11.46 17.81 11.79
N LEU A 317 12.13 17.84 10.62
CA LEU A 317 11.76 17.02 9.46
C LEU A 317 12.13 15.56 9.72
N MET A 318 11.19 14.69 9.47
CA MET A 318 11.33 13.24 9.65
C MET A 318 10.98 12.52 8.37
N MET A 319 11.51 11.31 8.21
CA MET A 319 11.09 10.33 7.21
C MET A 319 10.79 9.02 7.91
N ILE A 320 9.69 8.37 7.54
CA ILE A 320 9.42 6.99 7.89
C ILE A 320 9.52 6.15 6.63
N VAL A 321 10.13 4.97 6.72
CA VAL A 321 10.16 3.94 5.66
C VAL A 321 9.74 2.60 6.26
N HIS A 322 9.36 1.64 5.44
CA HIS A 322 9.27 0.26 5.90
C HIS A 322 10.59 -0.50 5.67
N ARG A 323 10.93 -1.43 6.56
CA ARG A 323 12.08 -2.35 6.47
C ARG A 323 11.91 -3.57 7.38
N PRO A 324 12.31 -4.79 6.92
CA PRO A 324 12.60 -5.13 5.53
C PRO A 324 11.32 -5.10 4.67
N PHE A 325 11.41 -5.37 3.39
CA PHE A 325 10.23 -5.43 2.51
C PHE A 325 9.23 -6.52 2.98
N LYS A 326 9.73 -7.69 3.34
CA LYS A 326 8.89 -8.77 3.91
C LYS A 326 8.85 -8.65 5.43
N ARG A 327 7.65 -8.79 6.03
CA ARG A 327 7.42 -8.62 7.48
C ARG A 327 7.82 -7.23 7.97
N ALA A 328 7.51 -6.25 7.18
CA ALA A 328 7.93 -4.87 7.34
C ALA A 328 7.59 -4.25 8.71
N ARG A 329 8.47 -3.37 9.15
CA ARG A 329 8.33 -2.52 10.33
C ARG A 329 8.72 -1.09 9.97
N GLY A 330 8.15 -0.12 10.65
CA GLY A 330 8.49 1.27 10.45
C GLY A 330 9.89 1.61 10.96
N LYS A 331 10.67 2.36 10.17
CA LYS A 331 11.97 2.92 10.54
C LYS A 331 11.94 4.42 10.39
N LEU A 332 12.39 5.14 11.41
CA LEU A 332 12.33 6.59 11.50
C LEU A 332 13.70 7.23 11.34
N TYR A 333 13.76 8.26 10.51
CA TYR A 333 14.98 9.02 10.26
C TYR A 333 14.74 10.51 10.53
N GLU A 334 15.68 11.16 11.22
CA GLU A 334 15.76 12.62 11.23
C GLU A 334 16.39 13.09 9.93
N MET A 335 15.74 14.06 9.30
CA MET A 335 16.11 14.57 7.99
C MET A 335 16.55 16.02 8.05
N ARG A 336 17.42 16.40 7.12
CA ARG A 336 17.79 17.79 6.84
C ARG A 336 17.37 18.16 5.43
N ASP A 337 16.71 19.30 5.30
CA ASP A 337 16.53 19.99 4.04
C ASP A 337 17.80 20.79 3.73
N ALA A 338 18.64 20.27 2.84
CA ALA A 338 19.88 20.91 2.41
C ALA A 338 19.66 22.03 1.36
N GLY A 339 18.40 22.23 0.94
CA GLY A 339 18.01 23.27 -0.02
C GLY A 339 17.84 22.73 -1.43
N ASP A 340 18.71 21.84 -1.88
CA ASP A 340 18.66 21.20 -3.20
C ASP A 340 18.43 19.68 -3.15
N ARG A 341 18.43 19.10 -1.96
CA ARG A 341 18.22 17.69 -1.67
C ARG A 341 17.84 17.48 -0.20
N LEU A 342 17.39 16.29 0.10
CA LEU A 342 17.23 15.80 1.47
C LEU A 342 18.48 15.01 1.89
N GLU A 343 18.82 15.09 3.16
CA GLU A 343 19.89 14.34 3.77
C GLU A 343 19.43 13.70 5.08
N ILE A 344 19.89 12.48 5.35
CA ILE A 344 19.67 11.81 6.61
C ILE A 344 20.65 12.38 7.64
N ILE A 345 20.14 12.83 8.79
CA ILE A 345 20.96 13.19 9.96
C ILE A 345 21.30 11.91 10.73
N ARG A 346 20.26 11.12 11.05
CA ARG A 346 20.42 9.84 11.79
C ARG A 346 19.13 9.01 11.74
N GLN A 347 19.26 7.71 11.95
CA GLN A 347 18.12 6.86 12.29
C GLN A 347 17.76 7.05 13.76
N ARG A 348 16.47 7.06 14.06
CA ARG A 348 15.93 7.19 15.43
C ARG A 348 15.70 5.81 16.05
N ILE A 349 16.79 5.11 16.32
CA ILE A 349 16.76 3.76 16.94
C ILE A 349 16.10 3.75 18.32
N ASP A 350 16.07 4.89 18.99
CA ASP A 350 15.35 5.10 20.25
C ASP A 350 13.82 5.07 20.09
N LEU A 351 13.32 5.25 18.85
CA LEU A 351 11.90 5.19 18.49
C LEU A 351 11.55 3.90 17.74
N ASP A 352 12.42 3.40 16.88
CA ASP A 352 12.16 2.26 15.98
C ASP A 352 12.85 0.94 16.39
N GLY A 353 13.66 0.97 17.45
CA GLY A 353 14.17 -0.22 18.17
C GLY A 353 15.29 -1.00 17.49
N ASP A 354 15.67 -0.68 16.25
CA ASP A 354 16.64 -1.48 15.48
C ASP A 354 17.74 -0.64 14.84
N PRO A 355 19.01 -0.81 15.23
CA PRO A 355 20.12 -0.25 14.45
C PRO A 355 20.23 -0.93 13.09
N VAL A 356 20.49 -0.14 12.03
CA VAL A 356 20.68 -0.62 10.65
C VAL A 356 21.73 -1.73 10.56
N GLU A 357 22.77 -1.64 11.40
CA GLU A 357 23.94 -2.53 11.39
C GLU A 357 23.64 -3.97 11.83
N ARG A 358 22.57 -4.23 12.60
CA ARG A 358 22.21 -5.59 13.02
C ARG A 358 21.54 -6.42 11.92
N MET A 359 21.20 -5.82 10.80
CA MET A 359 20.56 -6.51 9.67
C MET A 359 21.57 -6.96 8.60
N ALA A 360 22.83 -6.62 8.74
CA ALA A 360 23.94 -7.06 7.91
C ALA A 360 24.64 -8.33 8.45
N GLY A 361 23.92 -9.16 9.16
CA GLY A 361 24.39 -10.51 9.51
C GLY A 361 24.28 -11.44 8.29
N PRO A 362 25.19 -12.42 8.16
CA PRO A 362 25.42 -13.23 6.98
C PRO A 362 24.21 -14.01 6.48
#